data_87f590c3cdeae034926b9eb568c38d07
#
_entry.id   87f590c3cdeae034926b9eb568c38d07
#
_cell.length_a   1.000
_cell.length_b   1.000
_cell.length_c   1.000
_cell.angle_alpha   90.00
_cell.angle_beta   90.00
_cell.angle_gamma   90.00
#
_symmetry.space_group_name_H-M   'P 1'
#
loop_
_entity.id
_entity.type
_entity.pdbx_description
1 polymer ?
#
loop_
_entity_poly.entity_id
_entity_poly.type
_entity_poly.pdbx_seq_one_letter_code
_entity_poly.pdbx_strand_id
1 'polypeptide(L)'
;KRFIVARRRHYVEKIEIIDAKAWIAEYRLAKIDLVKINIEGGEYELLDRLIESGIIKNIDSIQVQFHNISQTSRSEMQRIQKELKKTHRPTYQYEFVWENWVRK
;
A
#
# COMPACT_ATOMS: atom_id res chain seq x y z
N LYS A 1 14.02 10.60 -7.94
CA LYS A 1 12.86 10.27 -7.11
C LYS A 1 12.09 9.09 -7.70
N ARG A 2 11.63 8.20 -6.84
CA ARG A 2 10.85 7.05 -7.27
C ARG A 2 9.43 7.16 -6.74
N PHE A 3 8.48 7.17 -7.67
CA PHE A 3 7.07 7.18 -7.36
C PHE A 3 6.42 5.95 -7.94
N ILE A 4 5.57 5.31 -7.14
CA ILE A 4 4.82 4.16 -7.59
C ILE A 4 3.35 4.47 -7.38
N VAL A 5 2.57 4.30 -8.44
CA VAL A 5 1.14 4.55 -8.41
C VAL A 5 0.45 3.25 -8.81
N ALA A 6 -0.18 2.61 -7.84
CA ALA A 6 -1.01 1.44 -8.07
C ALA A 6 -2.45 1.91 -8.15
N ARG A 7 -3.06 1.79 -9.30
CA ARG A 7 -4.45 2.18 -9.50
C ARG A 7 -5.18 1.14 -10.32
N ARG A 8 -6.48 1.07 -10.09
CA ARG A 8 -7.33 0.17 -10.82
C ARG A 8 -7.72 0.79 -12.15
N ARG A 9 -7.47 0.04 -13.24
CA ARG A 9 -7.92 0.38 -14.59
C ARG A 9 -8.42 -0.91 -15.24
N HIS A 10 -9.36 -0.78 -16.16
CA HIS A 10 -9.97 -1.94 -16.81
C HIS A 10 -8.97 -2.92 -17.42
N TYR A 11 -7.88 -2.43 -17.96
CA TYR A 11 -6.91 -3.26 -18.68
C TYR A 11 -5.57 -3.45 -17.97
N VAL A 12 -5.28 -2.72 -16.88
CA VAL A 12 -3.99 -2.84 -16.19
C VAL A 12 -4.10 -3.36 -14.75
N GLU A 13 -5.29 -3.36 -14.17
CA GLU A 13 -5.50 -3.84 -12.80
C GLU A 13 -4.88 -5.20 -12.55
N LYS A 14 -5.19 -6.14 -13.43
CA LYS A 14 -4.70 -7.51 -13.32
C LYS A 14 -3.19 -7.59 -13.45
N ILE A 15 -2.61 -6.76 -14.31
CA ILE A 15 -1.17 -6.69 -14.50
C ILE A 15 -0.48 -6.18 -13.25
N GLU A 16 -1.01 -5.14 -12.62
CA GLU A 16 -0.44 -4.59 -11.38
C GLU A 16 -0.37 -5.64 -10.28
N ILE A 17 -1.41 -6.44 -10.11
CA ILE A 17 -1.44 -7.49 -9.10
C ILE A 17 -0.49 -8.64 -9.45
N ILE A 18 -0.47 -9.07 -10.71
CA ILE A 18 0.37 -10.17 -11.17
C ILE A 18 1.84 -9.80 -11.07
N ASP A 19 2.19 -8.61 -11.49
CA ASP A 19 3.58 -8.15 -11.54
C ASP A 19 4.10 -7.68 -10.18
N ALA A 20 3.29 -7.70 -9.13
CA ALA A 20 3.69 -7.26 -7.80
C ALA A 20 4.95 -7.99 -7.31
N LYS A 21 5.07 -9.29 -7.56
CA LYS A 21 6.26 -10.06 -7.16
C LYS A 21 7.52 -9.61 -7.89
N ALA A 22 7.43 -9.43 -9.22
CA ALA A 22 8.55 -8.98 -10.02
C ALA A 22 8.94 -7.56 -9.63
N TRP A 23 7.96 -6.71 -9.44
CA TRP A 23 8.14 -5.35 -8.99
C TRP A 23 8.79 -5.29 -7.59
N ILE A 24 8.32 -6.11 -6.65
CA ILE A 24 8.89 -6.22 -5.32
C ILE A 24 10.36 -6.64 -5.39
N ALA A 25 10.68 -7.63 -6.23
CA ALA A 25 12.06 -8.07 -6.40
C ALA A 25 12.95 -6.95 -6.95
N GLU A 26 12.43 -6.20 -7.93
CA GLU A 26 13.17 -5.09 -8.55
C GLU A 26 13.45 -3.96 -7.55
N TYR A 27 12.48 -3.60 -6.73
CA TYR A 27 12.57 -2.46 -5.82
C TYR A 27 12.93 -2.81 -4.38
N ARG A 28 13.28 -4.05 -4.11
CA ARG A 28 13.50 -4.54 -2.75
C ARG A 28 14.50 -3.73 -1.93
N LEU A 29 15.57 -3.26 -2.56
CA LEU A 29 16.61 -2.48 -1.87
C LEU A 29 16.56 -1.00 -2.25
N ALA A 30 15.63 -0.60 -3.10
CA ALA A 30 15.53 0.77 -3.57
C ALA A 30 14.74 1.63 -2.57
N LYS A 31 15.18 2.87 -2.43
CA LYS A 31 14.42 3.87 -1.69
C LYS A 31 13.28 4.37 -2.59
N ILE A 32 12.08 4.41 -2.05
CA ILE A 32 10.88 4.84 -2.75
C ILE A 32 10.33 6.07 -2.03
N ASP A 33 10.15 7.16 -2.75
CA ASP A 33 9.67 8.42 -2.15
C ASP A 33 8.17 8.38 -1.85
N LEU A 34 7.40 7.80 -2.75
CA LEU A 34 5.94 7.76 -2.61
C LEU A 34 5.35 6.51 -3.27
N VAL A 35 4.46 5.85 -2.54
CA VAL A 35 3.57 4.83 -3.10
C VAL A 35 2.15 5.33 -2.92
N LYS A 36 1.42 5.46 -4.02
CA LYS A 36 0.01 5.84 -4.00
C LYS A 36 -0.83 4.64 -4.44
N ILE A 37 -1.75 4.22 -3.60
CA ILE A 37 -2.52 2.98 -3.79
C ILE A 37 -4.01 3.28 -3.89
N ASN A 38 -4.61 2.99 -5.03
CA ASN A 38 -6.04 3.09 -5.27
C ASN A 38 -6.47 1.96 -6.21
N ILE A 39 -6.68 0.74 -5.65
CA ILE A 39 -6.87 -0.48 -6.45
C ILE A 39 -8.19 -1.20 -6.13
N GLU A 40 -9.12 -0.52 -5.47
CA GLU A 40 -10.47 -1.04 -5.18
C GLU A 40 -10.50 -2.48 -4.63
N GLY A 41 -9.85 -2.70 -3.50
CA GLY A 41 -9.79 -4.00 -2.82
C GLY A 41 -8.45 -4.69 -2.92
N GLY A 42 -7.61 -4.33 -3.88
CA GLY A 42 -6.25 -4.89 -4.00
C GLY A 42 -5.25 -4.28 -3.03
N GLU A 43 -5.61 -3.19 -2.35
CA GLU A 43 -4.73 -2.51 -1.41
C GLU A 43 -4.32 -3.40 -0.23
N TYR A 44 -5.21 -4.26 0.24
CA TYR A 44 -4.93 -5.17 1.35
C TYR A 44 -3.81 -6.13 1.01
N GLU A 45 -3.91 -6.79 -0.13
CA GLU A 45 -2.89 -7.74 -0.59
C GLU A 45 -1.57 -7.04 -0.88
N LEU A 46 -1.62 -5.90 -1.57
CA LEU A 46 -0.40 -5.16 -1.90
C LEU A 46 0.33 -4.70 -0.65
N LEU A 47 -0.36 -4.11 0.32
CA LEU A 47 0.24 -3.67 1.57
C LEU A 47 0.81 -4.83 2.37
N ASP A 48 0.10 -5.96 2.43
CA ASP A 48 0.63 -7.15 3.09
C ASP A 48 1.94 -7.61 2.45
N ARG A 49 2.02 -7.61 1.14
CA ARG A 49 3.25 -8.00 0.44
C ARG A 49 4.39 -7.00 0.67
N LEU A 50 4.10 -5.71 0.70
CA LEU A 50 5.11 -4.70 1.00
C LEU A 50 5.66 -4.86 2.43
N ILE A 51 4.78 -5.19 3.36
CA ILE A 51 5.15 -5.42 4.76
C ILE A 51 5.96 -6.72 4.88
N GLU A 52 5.48 -7.82 4.34
CA GLU A 52 6.13 -9.13 4.42
C GLU A 52 7.51 -9.12 3.76
N SER A 53 7.65 -8.45 2.63
CA SER A 53 8.92 -8.37 1.90
C SER A 53 9.94 -7.43 2.55
N GLY A 54 9.50 -6.58 3.47
CA GLY A 54 10.35 -5.57 4.08
C GLY A 54 10.50 -4.28 3.26
N ILE A 55 9.97 -4.24 2.05
CA ILE A 55 10.03 -3.04 1.18
C ILE A 55 9.39 -1.83 1.87
N ILE A 56 8.38 -2.06 2.71
CA ILE A 56 7.71 -0.98 3.42
C ILE A 56 8.69 -0.06 4.17
N LYS A 57 9.79 -0.61 4.64
CA LYS A 57 10.83 0.15 5.36
C LYS A 57 11.57 1.14 4.47
N ASN A 58 11.51 0.94 3.16
CA ASN A 58 12.20 1.77 2.17
C ASN A 58 11.28 2.82 1.54
N ILE A 59 10.02 2.89 1.99
CA ILE A 59 9.04 3.81 1.45
C ILE A 59 8.91 5.01 2.38
N ASP A 60 9.15 6.21 1.87
CA ASP A 60 9.04 7.43 2.67
C ASP A 60 7.59 7.84 2.93
N SER A 61 6.74 7.77 1.90
CA SER A 61 5.34 8.17 2.02
C SER A 61 4.42 7.15 1.36
N ILE A 62 3.31 6.86 2.01
CA ILE A 62 2.28 5.96 1.51
C ILE A 62 0.96 6.70 1.53
N GLN A 63 0.31 6.79 0.38
CA GLN A 63 -1.06 7.26 0.27
C GLN A 63 -1.92 6.09 -0.13
N VAL A 64 -2.91 5.76 0.66
CA VAL A 64 -3.75 4.60 0.40
C VAL A 64 -5.22 4.93 0.61
N GLN A 65 -6.04 4.42 -0.30
CA GLN A 65 -7.48 4.39 -0.13
C GLN A 65 -7.89 2.94 0.18
N PHE A 66 -8.28 2.70 1.43
CA PHE A 66 -8.88 1.41 1.78
C PHE A 66 -10.33 1.39 1.32
N HIS A 67 -10.77 0.27 0.79
CA HIS A 67 -12.13 0.10 0.30
C HIS A 67 -12.92 -0.85 1.20
N ASN A 68 -14.12 -0.45 1.55
CA ASN A 68 -15.01 -1.27 2.37
C ASN A 68 -15.82 -2.19 1.48
N ILE A 69 -15.23 -3.32 1.09
CA ILE A 69 -15.78 -4.26 0.10
C ILE A 69 -16.36 -5.53 0.69
N SER A 70 -16.14 -5.78 1.98
CA SER A 70 -16.62 -6.98 2.64
C SER A 70 -16.82 -6.73 4.13
N GLN A 71 -17.40 -7.71 4.82
CA GLN A 71 -17.60 -7.62 6.27
C GLN A 71 -16.27 -7.60 7.04
N THR A 72 -15.20 -8.08 6.45
CA THR A 72 -13.88 -8.12 7.10
C THR A 72 -12.98 -6.94 6.75
N SER A 73 -13.40 -6.07 5.84
CA SER A 73 -12.56 -4.96 5.38
C SER A 73 -12.08 -4.06 6.51
N ARG A 74 -12.95 -3.70 7.43
CA ARG A 74 -12.59 -2.85 8.57
C ARG A 74 -11.52 -3.50 9.46
N SER A 75 -11.68 -4.78 9.79
CA SER A 75 -10.70 -5.48 10.63
C SER A 75 -9.37 -5.67 9.92
N GLU A 76 -9.38 -5.93 8.61
CA GLU A 76 -8.17 -6.04 7.82
C GLU A 76 -7.45 -4.68 7.71
N MET A 77 -8.20 -3.60 7.49
CA MET A 77 -7.64 -2.25 7.50
C MET A 77 -6.96 -1.95 8.82
N GLN A 78 -7.63 -2.23 9.94
CA GLN A 78 -7.08 -1.99 11.27
C GLN A 78 -5.83 -2.82 11.53
N ARG A 79 -5.80 -4.07 11.07
CA ARG A 79 -4.62 -4.93 11.18
C ARG A 79 -3.43 -4.34 10.42
N ILE A 80 -3.67 -3.88 9.19
CA ILE A 80 -2.62 -3.27 8.37
C ILE A 80 -2.15 -1.94 8.97
N GLN A 81 -3.06 -1.12 9.45
CA GLN A 81 -2.72 0.14 10.13
C GLN A 81 -1.81 -0.12 11.33
N LYS A 82 -2.09 -1.16 12.10
CA LYS A 82 -1.25 -1.54 13.24
C LYS A 82 0.15 -1.93 12.79
N GLU A 83 0.27 -2.67 11.70
CA GLU A 83 1.58 -3.02 11.14
C GLU A 83 2.31 -1.80 10.60
N LEU A 84 1.61 -0.91 9.90
CA LEU A 84 2.20 0.33 9.37
C LEU A 84 2.78 1.21 10.49
N LYS A 85 2.15 1.24 11.66
CA LYS A 85 2.63 2.04 12.79
C LYS A 85 4.00 1.63 13.30
N LYS A 86 4.48 0.46 12.96
CA LYS A 86 5.83 0.01 13.33
C LYS A 86 6.90 0.78 12.57
N THR A 87 6.61 1.22 11.36
CA THR A 87 7.58 1.89 10.48
C THR A 87 7.17 3.30 10.07
N HIS A 88 5.89 3.60 10.13
CA HIS A 88 5.31 4.86 9.65
C HIS A 88 4.38 5.47 10.69
N ARG A 89 4.06 6.74 10.50
CA ARG A 89 3.03 7.43 11.27
C ARG A 89 2.03 8.07 10.32
N PRO A 90 0.75 8.09 10.67
CA PRO A 90 -0.24 8.74 9.81
C PRO A 90 -0.14 10.26 9.94
N THR A 91 -0.24 10.96 8.83
CA THR A 91 -0.38 12.41 8.81
C THR A 91 -1.85 12.80 8.73
N TYR A 92 -2.66 11.98 8.08
CA TYR A 92 -4.11 12.05 8.15
C TYR A 92 -4.70 10.67 7.91
N GLN A 93 -5.88 10.43 8.47
CA GLN A 93 -6.64 9.20 8.28
C GLN A 93 -8.13 9.55 8.16
N TYR A 94 -8.66 9.43 6.95
CA TYR A 94 -10.09 9.54 6.67
C TYR A 94 -10.57 8.16 6.28
N GLU A 95 -11.21 7.47 7.21
CA GLU A 95 -11.59 6.06 7.09
C GLU A 95 -12.33 5.79 5.77
N PHE A 96 -11.82 4.83 4.99
CA PHE A 96 -12.35 4.46 3.69
C PHE A 96 -12.46 5.61 2.68
N VAL A 97 -11.69 6.67 2.90
CA VAL A 97 -11.56 7.77 1.93
C VAL A 97 -10.11 7.87 1.49
N TRP A 98 -9.22 8.36 2.36
CA TRP A 98 -7.78 8.41 2.08
C TRP A 98 -7.01 8.46 3.38
N GLU A 99 -5.84 7.85 3.36
CA GLU A 99 -4.86 7.95 4.45
C GLU A 99 -3.50 8.28 3.87
N ASN A 100 -2.72 9.02 4.61
CA ASN A 100 -1.34 9.31 4.27
C ASN A 100 -0.44 8.95 5.44
N TRP A 101 0.60 8.21 5.15
CA TRP A 101 1.56 7.72 6.14
C TRP A 101 2.95 8.16 5.74
N VAL A 102 3.76 8.61 6.70
CA VAL A 102 5.16 8.98 6.47
C VAL A 102 6.06 8.13 7.35
N ARG A 103 7.22 7.78 6.84
CA ARG A 103 8.18 6.97 7.57
C ARG A 103 8.69 7.71 8.80
N LYS A 104 8.79 6.98 9.89
CA LYS A 104 9.34 7.49 11.14
C LYS A 104 10.82 7.86 11.03
#